data_c07c9dc879f23cfb2cbfbb950c7dbc7e
#
_entry.id   c07c9dc879f23cfb2cbfbb950c7dbc7e
#
_cell.length_a   1.000
_cell.length_b   1.000
_cell.length_c   1.000
_cell.angle_alpha   90.00
_cell.angle_beta   90.00
_cell.angle_gamma   90.00
#
_symmetry.space_group_name_H-M   'P 1'
#
loop_
_entity.id
_entity.type
_entity.pdbx_description
1 polymer ?
#
loop_
_entity_poly.entity_id
_entity_poly.type
_entity_poly.pdbx_seq_one_letter_code
_entity_poly.pdbx_strand_id
1 'polypeptide(L)' 'LIELNMPGKTLRRLARVTFRDDEGKDMVASQLFRIFMMDFAQVQYALEQKVDAASLELIFHEQVQQIQVPVDLEVTLGL' A
#
# COMPACT_ATOMS: atom_id res chain seq x y z
N LEU A 1 6.32 -5.49 7.35
CA LEU A 1 5.40 -6.05 6.37
C LEU A 1 4.09 -5.28 6.36
N ILE A 2 3.68 -4.83 5.21
CA ILE A 2 2.43 -4.09 5.04
C ILE A 2 1.53 -4.85 4.07
N GLU A 3 0.30 -5.11 4.48
CA GLU A 3 -0.65 -5.83 3.67
C GLU A 3 -1.81 -4.89 3.31
N LEU A 4 -2.07 -4.74 2.02
CA LEU A 4 -3.18 -3.93 1.52
C LEU A 4 -4.28 -4.84 1.02
N ASN A 5 -5.49 -4.63 1.53
CA ASN A 5 -6.68 -5.37 1.12
C ASN A 5 -7.66 -4.39 0.47
N MET A 6 -8.15 -4.71 -0.71
CA MET A 6 -9.04 -3.82 -1.43
C MET A 6 -9.91 -4.60 -2.41
N PRO A 7 -11.03 -4.02 -2.87
CA PRO A 7 -11.77 -4.63 -3.97
C PRO A 7 -10.89 -4.80 -5.19
N GLY A 8 -11.09 -5.88 -5.94
CA GLY A 8 -10.29 -6.15 -7.13
C GLY A 8 -10.34 -5.02 -8.15
N LYS A 9 -11.51 -4.40 -8.32
CA LYS A 9 -11.67 -3.25 -9.22
C LYS A 9 -10.82 -2.06 -8.78
N THR A 10 -10.63 -1.89 -7.47
CA THR A 10 -9.80 -0.81 -6.93
C THR A 10 -8.32 -1.05 -7.24
N LEU A 11 -7.86 -2.29 -7.07
CA LEU A 11 -6.47 -2.61 -7.38
C LEU A 11 -6.15 -2.40 -8.87
N ARG A 12 -7.10 -2.67 -9.75
CA ARG A 12 -6.91 -2.45 -11.19
C ARG A 12 -6.77 -0.97 -11.54
N ARG A 13 -7.32 -0.08 -10.72
CA ARG A 13 -7.22 1.37 -10.90
C ARG A 13 -5.97 1.95 -10.27
N LEU A 14 -5.28 1.17 -9.46
CA LEU A 14 -4.09 1.62 -8.74
C LEU A 14 -2.92 1.71 -9.71
N ALA A 15 -2.38 2.92 -9.88
CA ALA A 15 -1.25 3.15 -10.76
C ALA A 15 0.07 2.95 -10.05
N ARG A 16 0.18 3.40 -8.78
CA ARG A 16 1.43 3.32 -8.04
C ARG A 16 1.18 3.41 -6.53
N VAL A 17 2.06 2.74 -5.78
CA VAL A 17 2.10 2.83 -4.32
C VAL A 17 3.47 3.35 -3.93
N THR A 18 3.50 4.38 -3.10
CA THR A 18 4.75 4.98 -2.61
C THR A 18 4.73 4.96 -1.09
N PHE A 19 5.84 4.54 -0.50
CA PHE A 19 6.02 4.57 0.95
C PHE A 19 7.01 5.67 1.30
N ARG A 20 6.70 6.44 2.34
CA ARG A 20 7.58 7.50 2.85
C ARG A 20 7.74 7.36 4.35
N ASP A 21 8.93 7.74 4.85
CA ASP A 21 9.19 7.75 6.27
C ASP A 21 8.56 8.99 6.93
N ASP A 22 8.78 9.16 8.24
CA ASP A 22 8.23 10.28 8.99
C ASP A 22 8.84 11.63 8.60
N GLU A 23 9.96 11.62 7.87
CA GLU A 23 10.58 12.83 7.33
C GLU A 23 10.14 13.14 5.89
N GLY A 24 9.25 12.30 5.34
CA GLY A 24 8.75 12.49 3.99
C GLY A 24 9.64 11.95 2.88
N LYS A 25 10.68 11.17 3.24
CA LYS A 25 11.57 10.57 2.24
C LYS A 25 10.98 9.27 1.69
N ASP A 26 11.17 9.05 0.41
CA ASP A 26 10.75 7.81 -0.22
C ASP A 26 11.51 6.63 0.37
N MET A 27 10.78 5.56 0.64
CA MET A 27 11.35 4.31 1.15
C MET A 27 11.25 3.24 0.09
N VAL A 28 12.26 2.38 0.03
CA VAL A 28 12.24 1.26 -0.88
C VAL A 28 11.37 0.16 -0.30
N ALA A 29 10.41 -0.30 -1.08
CA ALA A 29 9.51 -1.38 -0.70
C ALA A 29 9.50 -2.44 -1.79
N SER A 30 9.51 -3.70 -1.38
CA SER A 30 9.43 -4.83 -2.30
C SER A 30 8.02 -5.41 -2.25
N GLN A 31 7.40 -5.54 -3.41
CA GLN A 31 6.13 -6.23 -3.51
C GLN A 31 6.39 -7.73 -3.43
N LEU A 32 5.88 -8.37 -2.38
CA LEU A 32 6.11 -9.80 -2.14
C LEU A 32 5.17 -10.67 -2.95
N PHE A 33 3.88 -10.34 -2.96
CA PHE A 33 2.93 -11.03 -3.80
C PHE A 33 1.67 -10.19 -3.99
N ARG A 34 0.87 -10.62 -4.98
CA ARG A 34 -0.41 -10.02 -5.32
C ARG A 34 -1.38 -11.16 -5.62
N ILE A 35 -2.52 -11.14 -4.93
CA ILE A 35 -3.56 -12.16 -5.11
C ILE A 35 -4.88 -11.48 -5.46
N PHE A 36 -5.55 -12.02 -6.48
CA PHE A 36 -6.92 -11.65 -6.80
C PHE A 36 -7.83 -12.81 -6.42
N MET A 37 -8.88 -12.51 -5.67
CA MET A 37 -9.93 -13.46 -5.31
C MET A 37 -11.25 -12.82 -5.66
N MET A 38 -12.08 -13.47 -6.46
CA MET A 38 -13.40 -12.96 -6.89
C MET A 38 -13.51 -11.43 -6.92
N ASP A 39 -14.00 -10.80 -5.84
CA ASP A 39 -14.17 -9.34 -5.76
C ASP A 39 -13.13 -8.67 -4.89
N PHE A 40 -12.11 -9.39 -4.48
CA PHE A 40 -11.17 -8.94 -3.46
C PHE A 40 -9.75 -9.13 -3.94
N ALA A 41 -8.87 -8.21 -3.58
CA ALA A 41 -7.46 -8.31 -3.92
C ALA A 41 -6.60 -8.01 -2.70
N GLN A 42 -5.44 -8.64 -2.65
CA GLN A 42 -4.49 -8.46 -1.56
C GLN A 42 -3.10 -8.27 -2.14
N VAL A 43 -2.37 -7.28 -1.62
CA VAL A 43 -0.99 -7.02 -2.01
C VAL A 43 -0.15 -6.89 -0.75
N GLN A 44 1.01 -7.55 -0.72
CA GLN A 44 1.93 -7.43 0.41
C GLN A 44 3.22 -6.76 0.01
N TYR A 45 3.71 -5.89 0.89
CA TYR A 45 4.97 -5.18 0.71
C TYR A 45 5.86 -5.38 1.92
N ALA A 46 7.17 -5.47 1.68
CA ALA A 46 8.18 -5.43 2.72
C ALA A 46 9.01 -4.16 2.55
N LEU A 47 9.15 -3.41 3.63
CA LEU A 47 10.00 -2.22 3.65
C LEU A 47 11.43 -2.64 3.98
N GLU A 48 12.42 -2.04 3.29
CA GLU A 48 13.82 -2.34 3.54
C GLU A 48 14.36 -1.70 4.80
N GLN A 49 13.73 -0.62 5.25
CA GLN A 49 14.15 0.11 6.44
C GLN A 49 13.26 -0.25 7.63
N LYS A 50 13.85 -0.30 8.82
CA LYS A 50 13.08 -0.47 10.04
C LYS A 50 12.54 0.88 10.49
N VAL A 51 11.22 1.01 10.46
CA VAL A 51 10.51 2.19 10.95
C VAL A 51 9.26 1.73 11.70
N ASP A 52 8.77 2.55 12.63
CA ASP A 52 7.57 2.21 13.38
C ASP A 52 6.31 2.50 12.59
N ALA A 53 6.36 3.46 11.70
CA ALA A 53 5.23 3.83 10.85
C ALA A 53 5.74 4.44 9.55
N ALA A 54 4.91 4.41 8.54
CA ALA A 54 5.21 5.00 7.25
C ALA A 54 3.97 5.68 6.69
N SER A 55 4.18 6.67 5.82
CA SER A 55 3.09 7.24 5.05
C SER A 55 2.95 6.44 3.76
N LEU A 56 1.73 6.09 3.43
CA LEU A 56 1.40 5.33 2.24
C LEU A 56 0.66 6.26 1.28
N GLU A 57 1.23 6.47 0.10
CA GLU A 57 0.57 7.24 -0.95
C GLU A 57 0.09 6.29 -2.03
N LEU A 58 -1.21 6.28 -2.24
CA LEU A 58 -1.84 5.48 -3.29
C LEU A 58 -2.19 6.40 -4.45
N ILE A 59 -1.61 6.14 -5.61
CA ILE A 59 -1.87 6.91 -6.81
C ILE A 59 -2.74 6.07 -7.72
N PHE A 60 -3.99 6.48 -7.86
CA PHE A 60 -4.92 5.89 -8.81
C PHE A 60 -4.89 6.67 -10.11
N HIS A 61 -5.40 6.08 -11.18
CA HIS A 61 -5.48 6.80 -12.46
C HIS A 61 -6.31 8.08 -12.39
N GLU A 62 -7.17 8.20 -11.38
CA GLU A 62 -8.12 9.31 -11.24
C GLU A 62 -7.84 10.22 -10.04
N GLN A 63 -7.13 9.75 -9.04
CA GLN A 63 -6.93 10.50 -7.80
C GLN A 63 -5.75 9.98 -7.00
N VAL A 64 -5.29 10.79 -6.03
CA VAL A 64 -4.22 10.42 -5.10
C VAL A 64 -4.80 10.36 -3.70
N GLN A 65 -4.43 9.32 -2.95
CA GLN A 65 -4.78 9.18 -1.53
C GLN A 65 -3.53 8.96 -0.70
N GLN A 66 -3.45 9.63 0.44
CA GLN A 66 -2.36 9.46 1.40
C GLN A 66 -2.91 8.87 2.69
N ILE A 67 -2.24 7.85 3.20
CA ILE A 67 -2.63 7.15 4.42
C ILE A 67 -1.39 6.98 5.27
N GLN A 68 -1.50 7.33 6.56
CA GLN A 68 -0.45 7.07 7.54
C GLN A 68 -0.71 5.71 8.19
N VAL A 69 0.27 4.81 8.12
CA VAL A 69 0.09 3.46 8.65
C VAL A 69 1.26 3.06 9.55
N PRO A 70 1.02 2.31 10.63
CA PRO A 70 2.10 1.62 11.34
C PRO A 70 2.68 0.52 10.45
N VAL A 71 3.98 0.27 10.59
CA VAL A 71 4.61 -0.84 9.90
C VAL A 71 4.07 -2.16 10.46
N ASP A 72 3.97 -3.18 9.63
CA ASP A 72 3.43 -4.50 9.96
C ASP A 72 1.91 -4.50 10.21
N LEU A 73 1.22 -3.50 9.68
CA LEU A 73 -0.22 -3.41 9.82
C LEU A 73 -0.93 -3.87 8.56
N GLU A 74 -2.05 -4.51 8.74
CA GLU A 74 -2.97 -4.82 7.67
C GLU A 74 -3.87 -3.60 7.42
N VAL A 75 -3.96 -3.16 6.16
CA VAL A 75 -4.78 -2.03 5.77
C VAL A 75 -5.86 -2.52 4.83
N THR A 76 -7.12 -2.21 5.17
CA THR A 76 -8.25 -2.52 4.31
C THR A 76 -8.79 -1.22 3.71
N LEU A 77 -8.83 -1.15 2.39
CA LEU A 77 -9.30 0.02 1.67
C LEU A 77 -10.72 -0.25 1.18
N GLY A 78 -11.66 0.58 1.62
CA GLY A 78 -13.07 0.48 1.24
C GLY A 78 -13.44 1.27 -0.02
N LEU A 79 -12.52 1.38 -0.93
CA LEU A 79 -12.68 2.24 -2.11
C LEU A 79 -13.46 1.57 -3.25
#